data_2dd0ebce32c7f0ba395bc913f88a6d29
#
_entry.id   2dd0ebce32c7f0ba395bc913f88a6d29
#
_cell.length_a   1.000
_cell.length_b   1.000
_cell.length_c   1.000
_cell.angle_alpha   90.00
_cell.angle_beta   90.00
_cell.angle_gamma   90.00
#
_symmetry.space_group_name_H-M   'P 1'
#
loop_
_entity.id
_entity.type
_entity.pdbx_description
1 polymer ?
#
loop_
_entity_poly.entity_id
_entity_poly.type
_entity_poly.pdbx_seq_one_letter_code
_entity_poly.pdbx_strand_id
1 'polypeptide(L)'
;MSNSVANRSPEIEAMLQMSAPCRDLMKGGRHMREQGEAYLPKFPQESEDDYEARLASTWLFDGVGKTIEDLSGKIFEMPITLAETGTDLDIFAFNVDLQGRDISQFARDIFDEAQASGISFIMVDS
;
A
#
# COMPACT_ATOMS: atom_id res chain seq x y z
N MET A 1 24.72 -5.52 -22.29
CA MET A 1 23.90 -5.66 -21.07
C MET A 1 22.46 -5.89 -21.52
N SER A 2 21.91 -7.06 -21.27
CA SER A 2 20.53 -7.39 -21.67
C SER A 2 19.58 -6.56 -20.83
N ASN A 3 18.93 -5.59 -21.44
CA ASN A 3 17.88 -4.79 -20.83
C ASN A 3 16.59 -5.65 -20.85
N SER A 4 16.46 -6.53 -19.88
CA SER A 4 15.21 -7.30 -19.70
C SER A 4 14.12 -6.34 -19.23
N VAL A 5 12.92 -6.45 -19.81
CA VAL A 5 11.70 -5.70 -19.39
C VAL A 5 11.40 -5.91 -17.89
N ALA A 6 11.91 -7.00 -17.31
CA ALA A 6 11.79 -7.28 -15.88
C ALA A 6 12.73 -6.47 -14.96
N ASN A 7 13.73 -5.75 -15.53
CA ASN A 7 14.64 -4.95 -14.74
C ASN A 7 14.05 -3.56 -14.46
N ARG A 8 13.86 -3.27 -13.18
CA ARG A 8 13.42 -1.94 -12.72
C ARG A 8 14.52 -0.91 -12.96
N SER A 9 14.15 0.33 -13.26
CA SER A 9 15.14 1.42 -13.32
C SER A 9 15.68 1.72 -11.92
N PRO A 10 16.92 2.26 -11.81
CA PRO A 10 17.49 2.65 -10.52
C PRO A 10 16.62 3.64 -9.73
N GLU A 11 15.92 4.54 -10.43
CA GLU A 11 15.04 5.54 -9.84
C GLU A 11 13.81 4.88 -9.20
N ILE A 12 13.19 3.93 -9.89
CA ILE A 12 12.06 3.15 -9.35
C ILE A 12 12.51 2.33 -8.14
N GLU A 13 13.69 1.70 -8.22
CA GLU A 13 14.23 0.93 -7.10
C GLU A 13 14.47 1.82 -5.87
N ALA A 14 15.05 3.02 -6.06
CA ALA A 14 15.23 3.99 -4.98
C ALA A 14 13.90 4.43 -4.35
N MET A 15 12.87 4.69 -5.17
CA MET A 15 11.52 5.04 -4.68
C MET A 15 10.90 3.89 -3.88
N LEU A 16 11.03 2.65 -4.35
CA LEU A 16 10.53 1.47 -3.65
C LEU A 16 11.22 1.26 -2.30
N GLN A 17 12.52 1.54 -2.21
CA GLN A 17 13.26 1.49 -0.95
C GLN A 17 12.82 2.59 0.02
N MET A 18 12.61 3.81 -0.47
CA MET A 18 12.12 4.92 0.36
C MET A 18 10.72 4.66 0.92
N SER A 19 9.83 4.06 0.14
CA SER A 19 8.45 3.77 0.54
C SER A 19 8.30 2.45 1.31
N ALA A 20 9.34 1.61 1.39
CA ALA A 20 9.27 0.31 2.05
C ALA A 20 8.76 0.37 3.50
N PRO A 21 9.21 1.31 4.36
CA PRO A 21 8.71 1.40 5.73
C PRO A 21 7.20 1.67 5.81
N CYS A 22 6.69 2.56 4.97
CA CYS A 22 5.26 2.87 4.94
C CYS A 22 4.43 1.66 4.48
N ARG A 23 4.88 0.97 3.43
CA ARG A 23 4.23 -0.25 2.95
C ARG A 23 4.25 -1.37 3.98
N ASP A 24 5.33 -1.51 4.74
CA ASP A 24 5.43 -2.52 5.79
C ASP A 24 4.52 -2.17 6.98
N LEU A 25 4.41 -0.89 7.34
CA LEU A 25 3.44 -0.41 8.33
C LEU A 25 2.00 -0.74 7.93
N MET A 26 1.66 -0.54 6.65
CA MET A 26 0.31 -0.87 6.12
C MET A 26 -0.05 -2.35 6.22
N LYS A 27 0.94 -3.24 6.24
CA LYS A 27 0.73 -4.69 6.45
C LYS A 27 0.43 -5.04 7.91
N GLY A 28 0.59 -4.09 8.83
CA GLY A 28 0.22 -4.20 10.22
C GLY A 28 1.25 -4.83 11.14
N GLY A 29 0.90 -4.90 12.43
CA GLY A 29 1.82 -5.25 13.50
C GLY A 29 2.41 -6.66 13.42
N ARG A 30 1.70 -7.63 12.84
CA ARG A 30 2.25 -8.98 12.64
C ARG A 30 3.43 -8.93 11.67
N HIS A 31 3.25 -8.31 10.52
CA HIS A 31 4.30 -8.17 9.51
C HIS A 31 5.51 -7.41 10.07
N MET A 32 5.26 -6.33 10.84
CA MET A 32 6.34 -5.55 11.47
C MET A 32 7.17 -6.37 12.46
N ARG A 33 6.53 -7.27 13.24
CA ARG A 33 7.27 -8.21 14.12
C ARG A 33 8.08 -9.23 13.33
N GLU A 34 7.56 -9.72 12.19
CA GLU A 34 8.27 -10.65 11.31
C GLU A 34 9.54 -10.01 10.70
N GLN A 35 9.59 -8.68 10.57
CA GLN A 35 10.79 -7.96 10.13
C GLN A 35 11.88 -7.82 11.22
N GLY A 36 11.53 -8.07 12.48
CA GLY A 36 12.46 -8.15 13.59
C GLY A 36 13.35 -6.91 13.73
N GLU A 37 14.67 -7.11 13.73
CA GLU A 37 15.67 -6.08 13.97
C GLU A 37 15.65 -4.92 12.96
N ALA A 38 15.04 -5.09 11.78
CA ALA A 38 14.93 -4.01 10.80
C ALA A 38 14.11 -2.81 11.37
N TYR A 39 13.11 -3.08 12.21
CA TYR A 39 12.26 -2.04 12.82
C TYR A 39 12.31 -2.02 14.35
N LEU A 40 12.77 -3.11 14.98
CA LEU A 40 12.97 -3.19 16.43
C LEU A 40 14.39 -3.68 16.72
N PRO A 41 15.40 -2.80 16.66
CA PRO A 41 16.78 -3.20 16.88
C PRO A 41 17.00 -3.85 18.26
N LYS A 42 17.83 -4.88 18.30
CA LYS A 42 18.27 -5.52 19.53
C LYS A 42 19.23 -4.59 20.29
N PHE A 43 19.06 -4.51 21.61
CA PHE A 43 20.01 -3.75 22.43
C PHE A 43 21.34 -4.50 22.60
N PRO A 44 22.48 -3.80 22.70
CA PRO A 44 23.81 -4.44 22.72
C PRO A 44 24.02 -5.46 23.86
N GLN A 45 23.28 -5.35 24.96
CA GLN A 45 23.39 -6.21 26.13
C GLN A 45 22.15 -7.08 26.35
N GLU A 46 21.21 -7.08 25.40
CA GLU A 46 19.98 -7.86 25.45
C GLU A 46 20.27 -9.30 25.08
N SER A 47 19.80 -10.26 25.87
CA SER A 47 19.86 -11.68 25.48
C SER A 47 18.90 -11.98 24.31
N GLU A 48 19.07 -13.12 23.64
CA GLU A 48 18.16 -13.53 22.58
C GLU A 48 16.75 -13.73 23.10
N ASP A 49 16.64 -14.43 24.23
CA ASP A 49 15.34 -14.71 24.88
C ASP A 49 14.60 -13.43 25.27
N ASP A 50 15.32 -12.42 25.80
CA ASP A 50 14.72 -11.13 26.17
C ASP A 50 14.28 -10.35 24.92
N TYR A 51 15.08 -10.38 23.85
CA TYR A 51 14.71 -9.76 22.58
C TYR A 51 13.45 -10.41 21.99
N GLU A 52 13.38 -11.73 21.93
CA GLU A 52 12.21 -12.45 21.43
C GLU A 52 10.96 -12.15 22.26
N ALA A 53 11.08 -12.12 23.58
CA ALA A 53 9.98 -11.76 24.47
C ALA A 53 9.50 -10.32 24.24
N ARG A 54 10.43 -9.37 24.08
CA ARG A 54 10.13 -7.97 23.76
C ARG A 54 9.47 -7.85 22.39
N LEU A 55 9.98 -8.53 21.38
CA LEU A 55 9.42 -8.55 20.02
C LEU A 55 8.00 -9.11 20.01
N ALA A 56 7.78 -10.21 20.72
CA ALA A 56 6.46 -10.85 20.83
C ALA A 56 5.43 -9.95 21.53
N SER A 57 5.86 -9.19 22.54
CA SER A 57 4.99 -8.30 23.32
C SER A 57 4.81 -6.92 22.70
N THR A 58 5.60 -6.56 21.67
CA THR A 58 5.53 -5.25 21.03
C THR A 58 4.21 -5.04 20.32
N TRP A 59 3.60 -3.90 20.58
CA TRP A 59 2.40 -3.45 19.91
C TRP A 59 2.71 -2.29 18.95
N LEU A 60 2.17 -2.39 17.73
CA LEU A 60 2.30 -1.33 16.73
C LEU A 60 1.12 -0.36 16.85
N PHE A 61 1.42 0.93 17.01
CA PHE A 61 0.43 1.97 16.79
C PHE A 61 0.32 2.26 15.28
N ASP A 62 -0.79 1.83 14.69
CA ASP A 62 -1.05 2.00 13.25
C ASP A 62 -1.53 3.42 12.92
N GLY A 63 -0.66 4.40 13.13
CA GLY A 63 -0.96 5.79 12.81
C GLY A 63 -1.01 6.05 11.31
N VAL A 64 -0.17 5.38 10.53
CA VAL A 64 -0.09 5.55 9.06
C VAL A 64 -1.34 4.97 8.41
N GLY A 65 -1.66 3.72 8.68
CA GLY A 65 -2.85 3.07 8.12
C GLY A 65 -4.13 3.82 8.47
N LYS A 66 -4.27 4.22 9.74
CA LYS A 66 -5.43 4.99 10.19
C LYS A 66 -5.54 6.36 9.50
N THR A 67 -4.43 7.04 9.27
CA THR A 67 -4.44 8.33 8.56
C THR A 67 -4.87 8.16 7.11
N ILE A 68 -4.36 7.14 6.41
CA ILE A 68 -4.74 6.85 5.02
C ILE A 68 -6.24 6.47 4.96
N GLU A 69 -6.71 5.61 5.86
CA GLU A 69 -8.12 5.22 5.94
C GLU A 69 -9.04 6.43 6.15
N ASP A 70 -8.69 7.32 7.08
CA ASP A 70 -9.47 8.52 7.38
C ASP A 70 -9.49 9.51 6.21
N LEU A 71 -8.36 9.71 5.52
CA LEU A 71 -8.27 10.55 4.32
C LEU A 71 -9.09 9.95 3.17
N SER A 72 -8.90 8.68 2.91
CA SER A 72 -9.63 7.92 1.89
C SER A 72 -11.14 7.94 2.16
N GLY A 73 -11.53 7.72 3.41
CA GLY A 73 -12.94 7.78 3.81
C GLY A 73 -13.58 9.14 3.56
N LYS A 74 -12.84 10.24 3.74
CA LYS A 74 -13.36 11.60 3.47
C LYS A 74 -13.43 11.92 1.97
N ILE A 75 -12.42 11.50 1.20
CA ILE A 75 -12.37 11.78 -0.24
C ILE A 75 -13.43 10.97 -0.99
N PHE A 76 -13.60 9.71 -0.62
CA PHE A 76 -14.55 8.79 -1.25
C PHE A 76 -15.83 8.59 -0.42
N GLU A 77 -16.23 9.60 0.35
CA GLU A 77 -17.51 9.59 1.08
C GLU A 77 -18.70 9.49 0.13
N MET A 78 -18.56 10.11 -1.05
CA MET A 78 -19.54 9.99 -2.12
C MET A 78 -18.94 9.16 -3.27
N PRO A 79 -19.73 8.27 -3.88
CA PRO A 79 -19.25 7.50 -5.02
C PRO A 79 -18.94 8.41 -6.21
N ILE A 80 -17.96 8.01 -7.01
CA ILE A 80 -17.65 8.68 -8.26
C ILE A 80 -18.80 8.46 -9.23
N THR A 81 -19.31 9.54 -9.80
CA THR A 81 -20.35 9.50 -10.83
C THR A 81 -19.81 10.02 -12.14
N LEU A 82 -20.10 9.33 -13.22
CA LEU A 82 -19.78 9.79 -14.56
C LEU A 82 -20.96 10.62 -15.08
N ALA A 83 -20.69 11.81 -15.58
CA ALA A 83 -21.73 12.68 -16.16
C ALA A 83 -21.72 12.55 -17.69
N GLU A 84 -22.90 12.44 -18.28
CA GLU A 84 -23.10 12.46 -19.74
C GLU A 84 -22.29 11.42 -20.52
N THR A 85 -22.17 10.20 -19.98
CA THR A 85 -21.46 9.10 -20.61
C THR A 85 -22.40 8.25 -21.46
N GLY A 86 -21.86 7.61 -22.47
CA GLY A 86 -22.60 6.58 -23.22
C GLY A 86 -22.69 5.27 -22.42
N THR A 87 -23.65 4.44 -22.78
CA THR A 87 -23.95 3.16 -22.13
C THR A 87 -22.72 2.27 -21.90
N ASP A 88 -21.75 2.31 -22.80
CA ASP A 88 -20.55 1.47 -22.71
C ASP A 88 -19.64 1.90 -21.57
N LEU A 89 -19.48 3.22 -21.34
CA LEU A 89 -18.70 3.75 -20.22
C LEU A 89 -19.40 3.52 -18.88
N ASP A 90 -20.73 3.56 -18.85
CA ASP A 90 -21.47 3.26 -17.63
C ASP A 90 -21.27 1.79 -17.23
N ILE A 91 -21.32 0.86 -18.19
CA ILE A 91 -21.04 -0.56 -17.95
C ILE A 91 -19.60 -0.76 -17.46
N PHE A 92 -18.63 -0.09 -18.10
CA PHE A 92 -17.24 -0.14 -17.68
C PHE A 92 -17.04 0.35 -16.24
N ALA A 93 -17.74 1.42 -15.83
CA ALA A 93 -17.63 1.99 -14.48
C ALA A 93 -18.06 1.02 -13.37
N PHE A 94 -18.92 0.04 -13.65
CA PHE A 94 -19.33 -0.99 -12.69
C PHE A 94 -18.33 -2.14 -12.55
N ASN A 95 -17.40 -2.31 -13.49
CA ASN A 95 -16.44 -3.42 -13.48
C ASN A 95 -15.16 -3.03 -14.22
N VAL A 96 -14.40 -2.11 -13.63
CA VAL A 96 -13.21 -1.48 -14.25
C VAL A 96 -12.08 -2.48 -14.47
N ASP A 97 -11.95 -3.46 -13.60
CA ASP A 97 -10.84 -4.44 -13.59
C ASP A 97 -11.26 -5.84 -14.05
N LEU A 98 -12.49 -6.00 -14.53
CA LEU A 98 -13.10 -7.28 -14.91
C LEU A 98 -13.16 -8.30 -13.75
N GLN A 99 -12.97 -7.87 -12.51
CA GLN A 99 -13.04 -8.68 -11.29
C GLN A 99 -14.18 -8.23 -10.35
N GLY A 100 -15.02 -7.31 -10.81
CA GLY A 100 -16.19 -6.84 -10.09
C GLY A 100 -15.98 -5.57 -9.25
N ARG A 101 -14.83 -4.89 -9.38
CA ARG A 101 -14.61 -3.60 -8.73
C ARG A 101 -15.22 -2.47 -9.57
N ASP A 102 -15.99 -1.61 -8.92
CA ASP A 102 -16.47 -0.39 -9.54
C ASP A 102 -15.40 0.71 -9.55
N ILE A 103 -15.66 1.77 -10.30
CA ILE A 103 -14.72 2.88 -10.48
C ILE A 103 -14.36 3.58 -9.16
N SER A 104 -15.29 3.65 -8.19
CA SER A 104 -15.06 4.29 -6.90
C SER A 104 -14.11 3.48 -6.05
N GLN A 105 -14.32 2.17 -5.99
CA GLN A 105 -13.44 1.26 -5.27
C GLN A 105 -12.06 1.19 -5.91
N PHE A 106 -11.99 1.12 -7.23
CA PHE A 106 -10.73 1.12 -7.97
C PHE A 106 -9.92 2.41 -7.73
N ALA A 107 -10.58 3.58 -7.80
CA ALA A 107 -9.92 4.85 -7.54
C ALA A 107 -9.45 4.98 -6.09
N ARG A 108 -10.23 4.45 -5.13
CA ARG A 108 -9.85 4.40 -3.72
C ARG A 108 -8.61 3.55 -3.50
N ASP A 109 -8.56 2.34 -4.07
CA ASP A 109 -7.40 1.45 -3.94
C ASP A 109 -6.13 2.10 -4.50
N ILE A 110 -6.21 2.80 -5.64
CA ILE A 110 -5.10 3.55 -6.23
C ILE A 110 -4.65 4.70 -5.33
N PHE A 111 -5.61 5.43 -4.76
CA PHE A 111 -5.31 6.54 -3.85
C PHE A 111 -4.60 6.04 -2.59
N ASP A 112 -5.08 4.96 -1.98
CA ASP A 112 -4.49 4.37 -0.78
C ASP A 112 -3.06 3.87 -1.06
N GLU A 113 -2.84 3.20 -2.19
CA GLU A 113 -1.51 2.77 -2.62
C GLU A 113 -0.59 3.98 -2.89
N ALA A 114 -1.08 5.03 -3.53
CA ALA A 114 -0.32 6.25 -3.78
C ALA A 114 0.08 6.97 -2.47
N GLN A 115 -0.79 6.97 -1.46
CA GLN A 115 -0.47 7.53 -0.15
C GLN A 115 0.59 6.71 0.59
N ALA A 116 0.53 5.38 0.50
CA ALA A 116 1.49 4.49 1.14
C ALA A 116 2.86 4.48 0.46
N SER A 117 2.89 4.55 -0.87
CA SER A 117 4.09 4.35 -1.69
C SER A 117 4.65 5.63 -2.31
N GLY A 118 3.90 6.74 -2.26
CA GLY A 118 4.21 8.00 -2.94
C GLY A 118 3.92 7.97 -4.44
N ILE A 119 3.59 6.82 -5.00
CA ILE A 119 3.24 6.62 -6.41
C ILE A 119 2.41 5.36 -6.57
N SER A 120 1.47 5.37 -7.51
CA SER A 120 0.77 4.18 -7.99
C SER A 120 0.77 4.15 -9.51
N PHE A 121 0.62 2.97 -10.08
CA PHE A 121 0.60 2.77 -11.53
C PHE A 121 -0.72 2.13 -11.95
N ILE A 122 -1.31 2.65 -13.02
CA ILE A 122 -2.47 2.07 -13.67
C ILE A 122 -2.00 1.50 -14.99
N MET A 123 -2.21 0.20 -15.20
CA MET A 123 -2.00 -0.43 -16.48
C MET A 123 -3.35 -0.55 -17.18
N VAL A 124 -3.42 -0.02 -18.40
CA VAL A 124 -4.59 -0.16 -19.26
C VAL A 124 -4.27 -1.22 -20.31
N ASP A 125 -5.06 -2.29 -20.30
CA ASP A 125 -5.00 -3.35 -21.31
C ASP A 125 -6.15 -3.17 -22.30
N SER A 126 -5.91 -3.42 -23.59
CA SER A 126 -6.88 -3.22 -24.68
C SER A 126 -7.16 -4.52 -25.43
#